data_399a63a65387ded1cb8afc61871eb50d
#
_entry.id   399a63a65387ded1cb8afc61871eb50d
#
_cell.length_a   1.000
_cell.length_b   1.000
_cell.length_c   1.000
_cell.angle_alpha   90.00
_cell.angle_beta   90.00
_cell.angle_gamma   90.00
#
_symmetry.space_group_name_H-M   'P 1'
#
loop_
_entity.id
_entity.type
_entity.pdbx_description
1 polymer ?
#
loop_
_entity_poly.entity_id
_entity_poly.type
_entity_poly.pdbx_seq_one_letter_code
_entity_poly.pdbx_strand_id
1 'polypeptide(L)'
;MTTAKLAVLPIKDLNPAEYNPRKKLKPGDKEYEKIKSSIVEFGFADPVVVNSDMTIIGGHQRVTVAASLGYTEVPCAIVDVDKTQEKALNIALNKITGEWNQELLADLIQDLQNSNFDVGTTGFEPPEIEQLFSKVHDKKIEEDDFDVEAELKKPTVAQMGDVWLLGKHRVICGDSILPETYNVLMEGKKANLVLTDPPYNVNVEETAGKIKNDNMADEDFYKFLFAAFVNMEQNMEADASIYIFHADTEGLNFRKAFVNAGFKLSGCCIWKKNALVLGRSPYQWQHEPCLFGWKKGGKHQWYSDRKQTTIWEYDRPKASKDHPTMKPIALMAYPIQNSSMMGCVVLDPFLGSGSTLMACEQTGRICYGVELDEKFVDVIVNRYIEMKGSADDVFVIRDGEKVPYAHLVRGGDGD
;
A
#
# COMPACT_ATOMS: atom_id res chain seq x y z
N MET A 1 15.86 16.39 28.65
CA MET A 1 14.72 15.63 29.21
C MET A 1 13.76 16.63 29.82
N THR A 2 12.56 16.76 29.29
CA THR A 2 11.52 17.62 29.85
C THR A 2 10.98 16.94 31.12
N THR A 3 11.21 17.55 32.29
CA THR A 3 10.70 17.04 33.57
C THR A 3 9.26 17.56 33.75
N ALA A 4 8.30 16.64 33.90
CA ALA A 4 6.91 17.02 34.16
C ALA A 4 6.83 17.75 35.54
N LYS A 5 6.07 18.84 35.57
CA LYS A 5 5.77 19.60 36.81
C LYS A 5 4.48 19.07 37.39
N LEU A 6 4.53 18.65 38.67
CA LEU A 6 3.33 18.23 39.40
C LEU A 6 2.59 19.44 39.98
N ALA A 7 1.28 19.49 39.81
CA ALA A 7 0.39 20.53 40.37
C ALA A 7 -1.02 19.96 40.59
N VAL A 8 -1.79 20.59 41.48
CA VAL A 8 -3.23 20.35 41.58
C VAL A 8 -3.94 21.45 40.77
N LEU A 9 -4.77 21.05 39.79
CA LEU A 9 -5.42 21.99 38.89
C LEU A 9 -6.95 21.87 38.97
N PRO A 10 -7.68 23.01 38.88
CA PRO A 10 -9.12 22.99 38.78
C PRO A 10 -9.60 22.26 37.52
N ILE A 11 -10.57 21.34 37.65
CA ILE A 11 -11.13 20.57 36.51
C ILE A 11 -11.69 21.51 35.43
N LYS A 12 -12.28 22.65 35.82
CA LYS A 12 -12.85 23.63 34.89
C LYS A 12 -11.82 24.30 33.97
N ASP A 13 -10.54 24.27 34.34
CA ASP A 13 -9.45 24.89 33.56
C ASP A 13 -8.79 23.88 32.61
N LEU A 14 -9.19 22.60 32.65
CA LEU A 14 -8.66 21.54 31.82
C LEU A 14 -9.46 21.39 30.52
N ASN A 15 -8.77 21.33 29.40
CA ASN A 15 -9.34 21.21 28.06
C ASN A 15 -9.27 19.76 27.57
N PRO A 16 -10.41 19.07 27.34
CA PRO A 16 -10.39 17.76 26.70
C PRO A 16 -9.81 17.85 25.29
N ALA A 17 -8.89 16.95 24.93
CA ALA A 17 -8.37 16.87 23.57
C ALA A 17 -9.44 16.36 22.60
N GLU A 18 -9.75 17.13 21.55
CA GLU A 18 -10.77 16.78 20.54
C GLU A 18 -10.37 15.53 19.75
N TYR A 19 -9.06 15.36 19.51
CA TYR A 19 -8.47 14.21 18.82
C TYR A 19 -8.38 12.94 19.66
N ASN A 20 -8.80 12.95 20.96
CA ASN A 20 -8.67 11.78 21.82
C ASN A 20 -9.47 10.59 21.30
N PRO A 21 -8.82 9.47 20.87
CA PRO A 21 -9.50 8.35 20.21
C PRO A 21 -10.18 7.38 21.20
N ARG A 22 -10.21 7.71 22.49
CA ARG A 22 -10.85 6.88 23.51
C ARG A 22 -12.36 7.06 23.49
N LYS A 23 -13.10 5.95 23.61
CA LYS A 23 -14.56 6.01 23.80
C LYS A 23 -14.90 6.72 25.09
N LYS A 24 -15.88 7.61 25.04
CA LYS A 24 -16.40 8.28 26.25
C LYS A 24 -17.18 7.28 27.09
N LEU A 25 -16.79 7.15 28.37
CA LEU A 25 -17.48 6.29 29.33
C LEU A 25 -18.72 6.97 29.89
N LYS A 26 -19.72 6.16 30.20
CA LYS A 26 -20.97 6.57 30.85
C LYS A 26 -21.12 5.85 32.18
N PRO A 27 -21.86 6.45 33.17
CA PRO A 27 -22.26 5.76 34.37
C PRO A 27 -22.95 4.42 34.04
N GLY A 28 -22.52 3.34 34.68
CA GLY A 28 -22.99 1.98 34.40
C GLY A 28 -22.09 1.14 33.48
N ASP A 29 -21.15 1.76 32.75
CA ASP A 29 -20.14 1.02 32.00
C ASP A 29 -19.18 0.35 32.99
N LYS A 30 -18.78 -0.89 32.72
CA LYS A 30 -17.88 -1.66 33.62
C LYS A 30 -16.57 -0.92 33.91
N GLU A 31 -16.01 -0.24 32.92
CA GLU A 31 -14.77 0.51 33.06
C GLU A 31 -14.99 1.79 33.88
N TYR A 32 -16.12 2.48 33.68
CA TYR A 32 -16.52 3.64 34.49
C TYR A 32 -16.61 3.27 35.98
N GLU A 33 -17.30 2.18 36.34
CA GLU A 33 -17.49 1.76 37.71
C GLU A 33 -16.18 1.31 38.37
N LYS A 34 -15.25 0.69 37.58
CA LYS A 34 -13.90 0.35 38.06
C LYS A 34 -13.08 1.61 38.42
N ILE A 35 -13.08 2.61 37.53
CA ILE A 35 -12.39 3.88 37.78
C ILE A 35 -12.99 4.59 38.98
N LYS A 36 -14.33 4.60 39.08
CA LYS A 36 -15.04 5.17 40.21
C LYS A 36 -14.67 4.51 41.54
N SER A 37 -14.70 3.18 41.60
CA SER A 37 -14.32 2.42 42.79
C SER A 37 -12.87 2.69 43.18
N SER A 38 -11.95 2.74 42.20
CA SER A 38 -10.53 3.04 42.45
C SER A 38 -10.32 4.44 43.00
N ILE A 39 -11.01 5.46 42.43
CA ILE A 39 -10.90 6.85 42.94
C ILE A 39 -11.46 6.97 44.37
N VAL A 40 -12.58 6.29 44.63
CA VAL A 40 -13.20 6.33 45.97
C VAL A 40 -12.31 5.65 47.03
N GLU A 41 -11.69 4.50 46.68
CA GLU A 41 -10.90 3.70 47.62
C GLU A 41 -9.49 4.26 47.82
N PHE A 42 -8.82 4.67 46.74
CA PHE A 42 -7.39 5.00 46.75
C PHE A 42 -7.10 6.47 46.44
N GLY A 43 -8.12 7.26 46.07
CA GLY A 43 -7.93 8.60 45.54
C GLY A 43 -7.28 8.61 44.15
N PHE A 44 -6.63 9.71 43.80
CA PHE A 44 -5.85 9.84 42.54
C PHE A 44 -4.43 9.29 42.76
N ALA A 45 -4.24 7.99 42.59
CA ALA A 45 -2.91 7.37 42.66
C ALA A 45 -2.04 7.70 41.40
N ASP A 46 -2.69 8.01 40.26
CA ASP A 46 -2.04 8.30 38.99
C ASP A 46 -2.52 9.68 38.46
N PRO A 47 -1.62 10.69 38.35
CA PRO A 47 -2.01 12.05 37.97
C PRO A 47 -2.52 12.14 36.54
N VAL A 48 -3.35 13.14 36.25
CA VAL A 48 -3.77 13.50 34.89
C VAL A 48 -2.59 14.15 34.19
N VAL A 49 -2.26 13.68 32.95
CA VAL A 49 -1.19 14.30 32.18
C VAL A 49 -1.81 15.39 31.29
N VAL A 50 -1.28 16.61 31.40
CA VAL A 50 -1.75 17.80 30.67
C VAL A 50 -0.58 18.52 30.02
N ASN A 51 -0.84 19.16 28.88
CA ASN A 51 0.12 20.04 28.23
C ASN A 51 0.15 21.41 28.91
N SER A 52 1.14 22.25 28.62
CA SER A 52 1.29 23.61 29.17
C SER A 52 0.10 24.53 28.85
N ASP A 53 -0.66 24.25 27.78
CA ASP A 53 -1.91 24.94 27.40
C ASP A 53 -3.18 24.36 28.06
N MET A 54 -3.01 23.51 29.08
CA MET A 54 -4.07 22.82 29.81
C MET A 54 -4.85 21.77 29.02
N THR A 55 -4.36 21.35 27.84
CA THR A 55 -4.96 20.23 27.07
C THR A 55 -4.66 18.91 27.79
N ILE A 56 -5.70 18.12 28.06
CA ILE A 56 -5.56 16.79 28.67
C ILE A 56 -4.96 15.83 27.63
N ILE A 57 -3.78 15.28 27.94
CA ILE A 57 -3.11 14.26 27.11
C ILE A 57 -3.50 12.86 27.58
N GLY A 58 -3.51 12.62 28.90
CA GLY A 58 -3.86 11.33 29.49
C GLY A 58 -4.73 11.49 30.74
N GLY A 59 -5.69 10.56 30.94
CA GLY A 59 -6.58 10.59 32.13
C GLY A 59 -7.95 11.23 31.89
N HIS A 60 -8.39 11.47 30.65
CA HIS A 60 -9.71 12.01 30.32
C HIS A 60 -10.86 11.34 31.07
N GLN A 61 -10.87 10.00 31.12
CA GLN A 61 -11.90 9.24 31.82
C GLN A 61 -11.86 9.45 33.36
N ARG A 62 -10.66 9.54 33.93
CA ARG A 62 -10.49 9.84 35.36
C ARG A 62 -11.02 11.22 35.73
N VAL A 63 -10.77 12.23 34.90
CA VAL A 63 -11.34 13.57 35.05
C VAL A 63 -12.86 13.55 35.00
N THR A 64 -13.43 12.83 34.01
CA THR A 64 -14.88 12.68 33.85
C THR A 64 -15.53 12.03 35.07
N VAL A 65 -14.93 10.94 35.60
CA VAL A 65 -15.44 10.24 36.77
C VAL A 65 -15.28 11.11 38.03
N ALA A 66 -14.13 11.77 38.19
CA ALA A 66 -13.88 12.68 39.34
C ALA A 66 -14.90 13.83 39.39
N ALA A 67 -15.17 14.47 38.25
CA ALA A 67 -16.19 15.51 38.16
C ALA A 67 -17.58 15.00 38.59
N SER A 68 -17.94 13.77 38.22
CA SER A 68 -19.20 13.15 38.64
C SER A 68 -19.26 12.79 40.11
N LEU A 69 -18.11 12.61 40.77
CA LEU A 69 -17.97 12.40 42.23
C LEU A 69 -17.90 13.71 43.02
N GLY A 70 -17.96 14.87 42.35
CA GLY A 70 -17.95 16.18 42.98
C GLY A 70 -16.55 16.75 43.26
N TYR A 71 -15.49 16.15 42.67
CA TYR A 71 -14.16 16.75 42.75
C TYR A 71 -14.13 18.03 41.91
N THR A 72 -13.55 19.09 42.46
CA THR A 72 -13.35 20.39 41.79
C THR A 72 -11.93 20.53 41.23
N GLU A 73 -10.99 19.75 41.74
CA GLU A 73 -9.58 19.79 41.41
C GLU A 73 -9.04 18.37 41.25
N VAL A 74 -7.99 18.20 40.45
CA VAL A 74 -7.30 16.92 40.26
C VAL A 74 -5.78 17.10 40.20
N PRO A 75 -5.00 16.11 40.67
CA PRO A 75 -3.55 16.14 40.53
C PRO A 75 -3.15 15.96 39.07
N CYS A 76 -2.28 16.85 38.57
CA CYS A 76 -1.82 16.88 37.21
C CYS A 76 -0.30 16.81 37.10
N ALA A 77 0.19 16.14 36.06
CA ALA A 77 1.56 16.22 35.60
C ALA A 77 1.57 17.09 34.32
N ILE A 78 2.14 18.30 34.43
CA ILE A 78 2.20 19.26 33.35
C ILE A 78 3.47 19.00 32.53
N VAL A 79 3.31 18.77 31.25
CA VAL A 79 4.39 18.65 30.26
C VAL A 79 4.34 19.84 29.28
N ASP A 80 5.47 20.12 28.64
CA ASP A 80 5.57 21.15 27.62
C ASP A 80 6.08 20.50 26.33
N VAL A 81 5.16 20.17 25.44
CA VAL A 81 5.41 19.44 24.18
C VAL A 81 4.64 20.10 23.04
N ASP A 82 5.17 19.96 21.82
CA ASP A 82 4.45 20.42 20.63
C ASP A 82 3.22 19.55 20.32
N LYS A 83 2.36 19.99 19.41
CA LYS A 83 1.09 19.30 19.10
C LYS A 83 1.29 17.91 18.49
N THR A 84 2.38 17.66 17.78
CA THR A 84 2.70 16.34 17.24
C THR A 84 3.10 15.39 18.36
N GLN A 85 3.99 15.83 19.24
CA GLN A 85 4.40 15.08 20.42
C GLN A 85 3.23 14.85 21.40
N GLU A 86 2.34 15.83 21.55
CA GLU A 86 1.13 15.73 22.38
C GLU A 86 0.21 14.60 21.91
N LYS A 87 -0.05 14.51 20.58
CA LYS A 87 -0.83 13.44 19.96
C LYS A 87 -0.16 12.07 20.14
N ALA A 88 1.15 11.97 19.91
CA ALA A 88 1.91 10.73 20.08
C ALA A 88 1.90 10.26 21.56
N LEU A 89 2.08 11.17 22.49
CA LEU A 89 2.04 10.87 23.94
C LEU A 89 0.63 10.42 24.37
N ASN A 90 -0.44 11.02 23.82
CA ASN A 90 -1.80 10.56 24.07
C ASN A 90 -1.98 9.08 23.68
N ILE A 91 -1.51 8.68 22.50
CA ILE A 91 -1.56 7.29 22.04
C ILE A 91 -0.75 6.39 22.97
N ALA A 92 0.50 6.75 23.25
CA ALA A 92 1.42 5.96 24.08
C ALA A 92 0.87 5.69 25.49
N LEU A 93 0.31 6.72 26.14
CA LEU A 93 -0.27 6.60 27.49
C LEU A 93 -1.55 5.73 27.51
N ASN A 94 -2.23 5.60 26.39
CA ASN A 94 -3.50 4.92 26.31
C ASN A 94 -3.41 3.52 25.64
N LYS A 95 -2.25 3.12 25.10
CA LYS A 95 -2.12 1.85 24.37
C LYS A 95 -2.48 0.61 25.21
N ILE A 96 -2.19 0.62 26.48
CA ILE A 96 -2.27 -0.56 27.36
C ILE A 96 -3.70 -0.82 27.87
N THR A 97 -4.59 0.18 27.89
CA THR A 97 -5.90 0.07 28.56
C THR A 97 -7.05 0.67 27.75
N GLY A 98 -8.20 -0.05 27.73
CA GLY A 98 -9.50 0.43 27.25
C GLY A 98 -9.75 0.25 25.74
N GLU A 99 -10.98 0.57 25.33
CA GLU A 99 -11.41 0.46 23.94
C GLU A 99 -11.15 1.75 23.14
N TRP A 100 -10.75 1.58 21.88
CA TRP A 100 -10.49 2.67 20.95
C TRP A 100 -11.69 2.94 20.04
N ASN A 101 -11.90 4.20 19.69
CA ASN A 101 -12.57 4.54 18.44
C ASN A 101 -11.52 4.35 17.33
N GLN A 102 -11.71 3.32 16.52
CA GLN A 102 -10.69 2.90 15.53
C GLN A 102 -10.51 3.93 14.42
N GLU A 103 -11.58 4.64 14.02
CA GLU A 103 -11.51 5.71 13.01
C GLU A 103 -10.64 6.87 13.49
N LEU A 104 -10.94 7.42 14.68
CA LEU A 104 -10.15 8.51 15.26
C LEU A 104 -8.69 8.10 15.54
N LEU A 105 -8.46 6.84 15.91
CA LEU A 105 -7.11 6.33 16.11
C LEU A 105 -6.34 6.23 14.79
N ALA A 106 -7.00 5.76 13.72
CA ALA A 106 -6.40 5.69 12.39
C ALA A 106 -6.04 7.09 11.88
N ASP A 107 -6.97 8.05 11.97
CA ASP A 107 -6.74 9.44 11.58
C ASP A 107 -5.54 10.04 12.34
N LEU A 108 -5.47 9.79 13.64
CA LEU A 108 -4.39 10.31 14.49
C LEU A 108 -3.03 9.71 14.14
N ILE A 109 -2.97 8.40 13.85
CA ILE A 109 -1.75 7.72 13.40
C ILE A 109 -1.35 8.24 12.01
N GLN A 110 -2.30 8.44 11.11
CA GLN A 110 -2.03 9.01 9.78
C GLN A 110 -1.47 10.44 9.86
N ASP A 111 -2.02 11.27 10.75
CA ASP A 111 -1.50 12.61 11.01
C ASP A 111 -0.04 12.60 11.49
N LEU A 112 0.30 11.66 12.38
CA LEU A 112 1.67 11.49 12.87
C LEU A 112 2.63 11.07 11.74
N GLN A 113 2.20 10.13 10.89
CA GLN A 113 2.98 9.69 9.72
C GLN A 113 3.20 10.84 8.73
N ASN A 114 2.17 11.63 8.44
CA ASN A 114 2.24 12.80 7.57
C ASN A 114 3.19 13.88 8.11
N SER A 115 3.34 13.95 9.45
CA SER A 115 4.27 14.84 10.14
C SER A 115 5.69 14.28 10.23
N ASN A 116 6.01 13.17 9.56
CA ASN A 116 7.27 12.42 9.65
C ASN A 116 7.65 12.03 11.10
N PHE A 117 6.66 11.82 11.98
CA PHE A 117 6.89 11.37 13.34
C PHE A 117 7.05 9.84 13.39
N ASP A 118 8.03 9.35 14.15
CA ASP A 118 8.20 7.91 14.37
C ASP A 118 7.06 7.35 15.23
N VAL A 119 6.06 6.76 14.54
CA VAL A 119 4.89 6.18 15.19
C VAL A 119 5.25 4.98 16.09
N GLY A 120 6.38 4.31 15.88
CA GLY A 120 6.87 3.23 16.75
C GLY A 120 7.04 3.69 18.22
N THR A 121 7.32 4.98 18.45
CA THR A 121 7.42 5.57 19.80
C THR A 121 6.09 5.61 20.55
N THR A 122 4.95 5.47 19.87
CA THR A 122 3.62 5.33 20.49
C THR A 122 3.37 3.94 21.06
N GLY A 123 4.28 3.00 20.78
CA GLY A 123 4.19 1.59 21.14
C GLY A 123 3.40 0.73 20.15
N PHE A 124 2.82 1.29 19.06
CA PHE A 124 2.20 0.50 18.01
C PHE A 124 3.26 -0.09 17.08
N GLU A 125 3.16 -1.40 16.88
CA GLU A 125 3.99 -2.11 15.90
C GLU A 125 3.42 -1.94 14.48
N PRO A 126 4.25 -1.94 13.44
CA PRO A 126 3.79 -1.79 12.05
C PRO A 126 2.63 -2.72 11.64
N PRO A 127 2.59 -4.01 12.03
CA PRO A 127 1.46 -4.87 11.72
C PRO A 127 0.16 -4.46 12.44
N GLU A 128 0.24 -3.88 13.65
CA GLU A 128 -0.94 -3.39 14.37
C GLU A 128 -1.55 -2.16 13.68
N ILE A 129 -0.67 -1.28 13.18
CA ILE A 129 -1.06 -0.09 12.40
C ILE A 129 -1.75 -0.50 11.11
N GLU A 130 -1.17 -1.44 10.36
CA GLU A 130 -1.76 -1.93 9.12
C GLU A 130 -3.12 -2.61 9.35
N GLN A 131 -3.25 -3.41 10.41
CA GLN A 131 -4.54 -4.03 10.78
C GLN A 131 -5.59 -2.98 11.18
N LEU A 132 -5.18 -1.90 11.86
CA LEU A 132 -6.08 -0.80 12.19
C LEU A 132 -6.59 -0.12 10.92
N PHE A 133 -5.69 0.26 10.00
CA PHE A 133 -6.06 0.89 8.75
C PHE A 133 -6.92 -0.03 7.86
N SER A 134 -6.58 -1.32 7.79
CA SER A 134 -7.39 -2.30 7.06
C SER A 134 -8.81 -2.41 7.60
N LYS A 135 -9.01 -2.36 8.93
CA LYS A 135 -10.34 -2.40 9.55
C LYS A 135 -11.15 -1.14 9.33
N VAL A 136 -10.51 0.02 9.35
CA VAL A 136 -11.18 1.32 9.20
C VAL A 136 -11.50 1.60 7.74
N HIS A 137 -10.60 1.20 6.85
CA HIS A 137 -10.72 1.39 5.40
C HIS A 137 -11.05 0.08 4.68
N ASP A 138 -11.75 -0.87 5.35
CA ASP A 138 -12.14 -2.18 4.80
C ASP A 138 -13.10 -2.00 3.61
N LYS A 139 -12.60 -1.33 2.56
CA LYS A 139 -13.22 -1.30 1.26
C LYS A 139 -12.91 -2.64 0.59
N LYS A 140 -13.95 -3.37 0.26
CA LYS A 140 -13.83 -4.55 -0.59
C LYS A 140 -13.09 -4.12 -1.86
N ILE A 141 -12.04 -4.87 -2.20
CA ILE A 141 -11.36 -4.68 -3.48
C ILE A 141 -12.36 -4.97 -4.60
N GLU A 142 -12.55 -4.00 -5.47
CA GLU A 142 -13.49 -4.08 -6.58
C GLU A 142 -12.71 -4.30 -7.89
N GLU A 143 -13.19 -5.26 -8.67
CA GLU A 143 -12.76 -5.39 -10.08
C GLU A 143 -13.44 -4.28 -10.87
N ASP A 144 -12.78 -3.81 -11.92
CA ASP A 144 -13.37 -2.87 -12.88
C ASP A 144 -13.87 -3.59 -14.14
N ASP A 145 -14.70 -2.90 -14.91
CA ASP A 145 -15.22 -3.36 -16.19
C ASP A 145 -14.56 -2.62 -17.36
N PHE A 146 -13.31 -2.10 -17.17
CA PHE A 146 -12.59 -1.31 -18.17
C PHE A 146 -12.34 -2.11 -19.46
N ASP A 147 -12.78 -1.57 -20.61
CA ASP A 147 -12.63 -2.19 -21.91
C ASP A 147 -11.26 -1.90 -22.54
N VAL A 148 -10.29 -2.75 -22.22
CA VAL A 148 -8.91 -2.66 -22.75
C VAL A 148 -8.87 -2.72 -24.26
N GLU A 149 -9.73 -3.56 -24.91
CA GLU A 149 -9.74 -3.69 -26.37
C GLU A 149 -10.23 -2.43 -27.09
N ALA A 150 -11.28 -1.82 -26.54
CA ALA A 150 -11.78 -0.56 -27.06
C ALA A 150 -10.70 0.54 -26.93
N GLU A 151 -9.97 0.54 -25.82
CA GLU A 151 -8.91 1.52 -25.59
C GLU A 151 -7.73 1.35 -26.56
N LEU A 152 -7.27 0.13 -26.79
CA LEU A 152 -6.17 -0.19 -27.71
C LEU A 152 -6.45 0.18 -29.19
N LYS A 153 -7.72 0.43 -29.54
CA LYS A 153 -8.12 0.89 -30.90
C LYS A 153 -8.04 2.41 -31.06
N LYS A 154 -7.91 3.15 -29.96
CA LYS A 154 -7.79 4.62 -30.00
C LYS A 154 -6.40 5.07 -30.47
N PRO A 155 -6.27 6.31 -30.97
CA PRO A 155 -4.96 6.89 -31.26
C PRO A 155 -4.10 6.96 -30.00
N THR A 156 -2.82 6.62 -30.15
CA THR A 156 -1.86 6.62 -29.03
C THR A 156 -1.43 8.04 -28.68
N VAL A 157 -1.47 8.38 -27.40
CA VAL A 157 -1.05 9.67 -26.83
C VAL A 157 0.31 9.57 -26.16
N ALA A 158 0.56 8.45 -25.45
CA ALA A 158 1.82 8.19 -24.76
C ALA A 158 2.97 8.02 -25.76
N GLN A 159 4.17 8.36 -25.31
CA GLN A 159 5.40 8.26 -26.09
C GLN A 159 6.49 7.59 -25.24
N MET A 160 7.44 6.91 -25.92
CA MET A 160 8.61 6.37 -25.26
C MET A 160 9.37 7.47 -24.51
N GLY A 161 9.68 7.22 -23.24
CA GLY A 161 10.36 8.18 -22.35
C GLY A 161 9.40 9.04 -21.50
N ASP A 162 8.10 9.06 -21.79
CA ASP A 162 7.11 9.75 -20.97
C ASP A 162 7.07 9.22 -19.54
N VAL A 163 6.98 10.13 -18.56
CA VAL A 163 6.68 9.79 -17.17
C VAL A 163 5.32 10.33 -16.81
N TRP A 164 4.36 9.44 -16.63
CA TRP A 164 3.00 9.75 -16.23
C TRP A 164 2.88 9.82 -14.71
N LEU A 165 2.27 10.89 -14.23
CA LEU A 165 1.91 11.11 -12.83
C LEU A 165 0.41 10.92 -12.70
N LEU A 166 -0.01 9.86 -12.01
CA LEU A 166 -1.40 9.48 -11.80
C LEU A 166 -1.70 9.63 -10.30
N GLY A 167 -2.11 10.84 -9.88
CA GLY A 167 -2.16 11.18 -8.46
C GLY A 167 -0.79 11.03 -7.80
N LYS A 168 -0.67 10.03 -6.91
CA LYS A 168 0.59 9.69 -6.23
C LYS A 168 1.43 8.61 -6.96
N HIS A 169 0.86 7.97 -7.99
CA HIS A 169 1.55 6.92 -8.73
C HIS A 169 2.44 7.51 -9.85
N ARG A 170 3.41 6.71 -10.31
CA ARG A 170 4.29 7.06 -11.42
C ARG A 170 4.38 5.89 -12.40
N VAL A 171 4.24 6.19 -13.68
CA VAL A 171 4.38 5.20 -14.76
C VAL A 171 5.33 5.76 -15.80
N ILE A 172 6.36 5.01 -16.17
CA ILE A 172 7.26 5.38 -17.27
C ILE A 172 6.99 4.50 -18.49
N CYS A 173 6.86 5.12 -19.65
CA CYS A 173 6.92 4.42 -20.92
C CYS A 173 8.38 4.11 -21.23
N GLY A 174 8.82 2.85 -20.96
CA GLY A 174 10.25 2.53 -21.04
C GLY A 174 10.53 1.03 -20.98
N ASP A 175 11.81 0.69 -21.14
CA ASP A 175 12.26 -0.70 -21.11
C ASP A 175 12.75 -1.09 -19.70
N SER A 176 12.18 -2.16 -19.15
CA SER A 176 12.47 -2.69 -17.81
C SER A 176 13.85 -3.33 -17.67
N ILE A 177 14.56 -3.63 -18.79
CA ILE A 177 15.92 -4.15 -18.73
C ILE A 177 16.98 -3.03 -18.64
N LEU A 178 16.60 -1.76 -18.85
CA LEU A 178 17.51 -0.62 -18.84
C LEU A 178 17.56 0.03 -17.45
N PRO A 179 18.75 0.13 -16.80
CA PRO A 179 18.90 0.80 -15.50
C PRO A 179 18.46 2.27 -15.51
N GLU A 180 18.61 2.96 -16.64
CA GLU A 180 18.25 4.36 -16.83
C GLU A 180 16.74 4.58 -16.63
N THR A 181 15.91 3.62 -17.05
CA THR A 181 14.45 3.64 -16.83
C THR A 181 14.13 3.76 -15.34
N TYR A 182 14.82 2.99 -14.51
CA TYR A 182 14.61 3.03 -13.06
C TYR A 182 15.16 4.30 -12.40
N ASN A 183 16.26 4.86 -12.92
CA ASN A 183 16.79 6.13 -12.40
C ASN A 183 15.75 7.26 -12.54
N VAL A 184 15.06 7.31 -13.69
CA VAL A 184 13.99 8.29 -13.97
C VAL A 184 12.73 7.98 -13.17
N LEU A 185 12.30 6.71 -13.14
CA LEU A 185 11.07 6.31 -12.45
C LEU A 185 11.16 6.53 -10.95
N MET A 186 12.23 6.04 -10.33
CA MET A 186 12.35 5.93 -8.87
C MET A 186 12.79 7.22 -8.18
N GLU A 187 13.45 8.14 -8.87
CA GLU A 187 13.95 9.41 -8.30
C GLU A 187 14.75 9.20 -6.99
N GLY A 188 15.57 8.16 -6.94
CA GLY A 188 16.37 7.80 -5.78
C GLY A 188 15.62 7.08 -4.66
N LYS A 189 14.32 6.86 -4.78
CA LYS A 189 13.54 6.05 -3.84
C LYS A 189 13.79 4.57 -4.08
N LYS A 190 13.43 3.74 -3.10
CA LYS A 190 13.43 2.28 -3.19
C LYS A 190 12.03 1.73 -2.98
N ALA A 191 11.74 0.63 -3.66
CA ALA A 191 10.46 -0.07 -3.51
C ALA A 191 10.42 -0.88 -2.21
N ASN A 192 9.30 -0.80 -1.50
CA ASN A 192 9.04 -1.62 -0.31
C ASN A 192 8.50 -3.00 -0.68
N LEU A 193 8.03 -3.16 -1.92
CA LEU A 193 7.52 -4.40 -2.49
C LEU A 193 7.76 -4.39 -4.01
N VAL A 194 8.14 -5.52 -4.57
CA VAL A 194 8.08 -5.77 -6.02
C VAL A 194 6.99 -6.81 -6.27
N LEU A 195 6.06 -6.48 -7.17
CA LEU A 195 5.01 -7.39 -7.63
C LEU A 195 4.85 -7.22 -9.12
N THR A 196 5.09 -8.27 -9.90
CA THR A 196 5.19 -8.12 -11.35
C THR A 196 4.86 -9.39 -12.13
N ASP A 197 4.50 -9.20 -13.40
CA ASP A 197 4.07 -10.22 -14.34
C ASP A 197 4.81 -10.07 -15.68
N PRO A 198 6.09 -10.50 -15.77
CA PRO A 198 6.87 -10.38 -17.00
C PRO A 198 6.31 -11.23 -18.14
N PRO A 199 6.67 -10.98 -19.43
CA PRO A 199 6.38 -11.88 -20.54
C PRO A 199 6.84 -13.31 -20.25
N TYR A 200 6.05 -14.31 -20.67
CA TYR A 200 6.28 -15.72 -20.33
C TYR A 200 7.04 -16.52 -21.40
N ASN A 201 7.36 -15.91 -22.54
CA ASN A 201 8.02 -16.56 -23.69
C ASN A 201 7.20 -17.74 -24.27
N VAL A 202 5.89 -17.62 -24.24
CA VAL A 202 4.96 -18.68 -24.72
C VAL A 202 4.30 -18.35 -26.06
N ASN A 203 4.76 -17.28 -26.71
CA ASN A 203 4.31 -16.81 -28.04
C ASN A 203 2.79 -16.62 -28.10
N VAL A 204 2.23 -15.90 -27.14
CA VAL A 204 0.80 -15.56 -27.13
C VAL A 204 0.53 -14.56 -28.24
N GLU A 205 -0.34 -14.93 -29.20
CA GLU A 205 -0.93 -14.02 -30.16
C GLU A 205 -2.28 -13.55 -29.60
N GLU A 206 -2.36 -12.29 -29.20
CA GLU A 206 -3.60 -11.66 -28.78
C GLU A 206 -4.26 -10.91 -29.94
N THR A 207 -5.55 -10.62 -29.83
CA THR A 207 -6.32 -9.78 -30.75
C THR A 207 -5.71 -8.39 -30.93
N ALA A 208 -5.01 -7.91 -29.87
CA ALA A 208 -4.31 -6.62 -29.83
C ALA A 208 -2.90 -6.64 -30.45
N GLY A 209 -2.39 -7.80 -30.87
CA GLY A 209 -1.05 -7.99 -31.43
C GLY A 209 -0.18 -8.94 -30.61
N LYS A 210 1.10 -9.07 -31.00
CA LYS A 210 2.08 -9.90 -30.29
C LYS A 210 2.61 -9.16 -29.07
N ILE A 211 2.65 -9.82 -27.92
CA ILE A 211 3.33 -9.30 -26.74
C ILE A 211 4.82 -9.12 -27.08
N LYS A 212 5.35 -7.92 -26.85
CA LYS A 212 6.78 -7.65 -27.03
C LYS A 212 7.60 -8.58 -26.11
N ASN A 213 8.67 -9.17 -26.64
CA ASN A 213 9.57 -10.06 -25.90
C ASN A 213 8.99 -11.43 -25.49
N ASP A 214 7.90 -11.92 -26.09
CA ASP A 214 7.26 -13.20 -25.75
C ASP A 214 7.64 -14.37 -26.70
N ASN A 215 8.68 -14.21 -27.55
CA ASN A 215 9.18 -15.23 -28.47
C ASN A 215 10.69 -15.10 -28.65
N MET A 216 11.44 -15.49 -27.61
CA MET A 216 12.91 -15.45 -27.59
C MET A 216 13.50 -16.86 -27.58
N ALA A 217 14.76 -17.02 -28.04
CA ALA A 217 15.52 -18.21 -27.75
C ALA A 217 15.76 -18.34 -26.23
N ASP A 218 15.84 -19.56 -25.71
CA ASP A 218 15.92 -19.87 -24.29
C ASP A 218 17.01 -19.08 -23.55
N GLU A 219 18.21 -19.00 -24.13
CA GLU A 219 19.33 -18.26 -23.54
C GLU A 219 19.10 -16.74 -23.53
N ASP A 220 18.47 -16.18 -24.55
CA ASP A 220 18.19 -14.74 -24.63
C ASP A 220 17.04 -14.37 -23.71
N PHE A 221 16.05 -15.25 -23.55
CA PHE A 221 15.01 -15.07 -22.57
C PHE A 221 15.55 -15.08 -21.13
N TYR A 222 16.47 -16.00 -20.83
CA TYR A 222 17.15 -15.98 -19.53
C TYR A 222 17.91 -14.66 -19.30
N LYS A 223 18.65 -14.15 -20.30
CA LYS A 223 19.37 -12.86 -20.21
C LYS A 223 18.42 -11.70 -19.95
N PHE A 224 17.28 -11.69 -20.67
CA PHE A 224 16.22 -10.70 -20.48
C PHE A 224 15.68 -10.70 -19.05
N LEU A 225 15.27 -11.85 -18.53
CA LEU A 225 14.80 -12.00 -17.16
C LEU A 225 15.87 -11.58 -16.13
N PHE A 226 17.11 -12.02 -16.34
CA PHE A 226 18.21 -11.72 -15.44
C PHE A 226 18.48 -10.21 -15.36
N ALA A 227 18.52 -9.51 -16.50
CA ALA A 227 18.72 -8.06 -16.55
C ALA A 227 17.60 -7.32 -15.80
N ALA A 228 16.33 -7.66 -16.07
CA ALA A 228 15.20 -7.07 -15.39
C ALA A 228 15.23 -7.34 -13.86
N PHE A 229 15.55 -8.57 -13.45
CA PHE A 229 15.58 -8.94 -12.04
C PHE A 229 16.75 -8.29 -11.27
N VAL A 230 17.87 -8.05 -11.91
CA VAL A 230 18.97 -7.26 -11.33
C VAL A 230 18.53 -5.83 -11.08
N ASN A 231 17.82 -5.21 -12.04
CA ASN A 231 17.29 -3.87 -11.86
C ASN A 231 16.26 -3.81 -10.71
N MET A 232 15.40 -4.83 -10.57
CA MET A 232 14.47 -4.93 -9.43
C MET A 232 15.24 -5.02 -8.10
N GLU A 233 16.27 -5.88 -8.04
CA GLU A 233 17.09 -6.04 -6.84
C GLU A 233 17.73 -4.73 -6.42
N GLN A 234 18.28 -3.98 -7.37
CA GLN A 234 18.92 -2.69 -7.10
C GLN A 234 17.96 -1.60 -6.65
N ASN A 235 16.67 -1.68 -7.03
CA ASN A 235 15.67 -0.63 -6.80
C ASN A 235 14.65 -0.95 -5.69
N MET A 236 14.86 -2.00 -4.89
CA MET A 236 14.03 -2.31 -3.73
C MET A 236 14.80 -2.20 -2.40
N GLU A 237 14.07 -2.02 -1.31
CA GLU A 237 14.63 -1.97 0.04
C GLU A 237 15.23 -3.32 0.46
N ALA A 238 16.09 -3.30 1.47
CA ALA A 238 16.81 -4.51 1.93
C ALA A 238 15.87 -5.56 2.54
N ASP A 239 14.72 -5.13 3.06
CA ASP A 239 13.69 -5.96 3.70
C ASP A 239 12.41 -6.07 2.87
N ALA A 240 12.43 -5.58 1.64
CA ALA A 240 11.31 -5.70 0.72
C ALA A 240 11.10 -7.15 0.24
N SER A 241 9.84 -7.52 0.05
CA SER A 241 9.46 -8.78 -0.59
C SER A 241 9.35 -8.62 -2.11
N ILE A 242 9.47 -9.74 -2.82
CA ILE A 242 9.29 -9.80 -4.28
C ILE A 242 8.38 -10.96 -4.66
N TYR A 243 7.44 -10.67 -5.58
CA TYR A 243 6.50 -11.63 -6.17
C TYR A 243 6.57 -11.53 -7.69
N ILE A 244 6.83 -12.66 -8.36
CA ILE A 244 6.96 -12.72 -9.81
C ILE A 244 6.09 -13.85 -10.36
N PHE A 245 5.04 -13.49 -11.10
CA PHE A 245 4.24 -14.45 -11.85
C PHE A 245 5.04 -15.02 -13.02
N HIS A 246 4.75 -16.26 -13.39
CA HIS A 246 5.40 -16.91 -14.53
C HIS A 246 4.57 -18.08 -15.09
N ALA A 247 4.86 -18.49 -16.33
CA ALA A 247 4.38 -19.77 -16.82
C ALA A 247 5.18 -20.91 -16.20
N ASP A 248 4.52 -22.02 -15.85
CA ASP A 248 5.20 -23.19 -15.26
C ASP A 248 6.23 -23.81 -16.23
N THR A 249 5.95 -23.77 -17.55
CA THR A 249 6.85 -24.24 -18.60
C THR A 249 8.20 -23.53 -18.61
N GLU A 250 8.23 -22.25 -18.24
CA GLU A 250 9.43 -21.40 -18.17
C GLU A 250 9.99 -21.31 -16.73
N GLY A 251 9.43 -22.08 -15.81
CA GLY A 251 9.79 -22.04 -14.40
C GLY A 251 11.27 -22.23 -14.08
N LEU A 252 12.02 -22.93 -14.96
CA LEU A 252 13.46 -23.11 -14.80
C LEU A 252 14.21 -21.78 -15.02
N ASN A 253 13.92 -21.07 -16.13
CA ASN A 253 14.53 -19.78 -16.45
C ASN A 253 14.22 -18.72 -15.40
N PHE A 254 12.96 -18.64 -14.98
CA PHE A 254 12.52 -17.72 -13.91
C PHE A 254 13.24 -17.98 -12.59
N ARG A 255 13.29 -19.22 -12.11
CA ARG A 255 13.98 -19.58 -10.86
C ARG A 255 15.48 -19.34 -10.93
N LYS A 256 16.12 -19.67 -12.06
CA LYS A 256 17.56 -19.44 -12.29
C LYS A 256 17.87 -17.94 -12.29
N ALA A 257 17.12 -17.13 -13.03
CA ALA A 257 17.27 -15.69 -13.07
C ALA A 257 17.04 -15.06 -11.68
N PHE A 258 16.01 -15.49 -10.96
CA PHE A 258 15.65 -15.04 -9.61
C PHE A 258 16.82 -15.25 -8.62
N VAL A 259 17.35 -16.45 -8.56
CA VAL A 259 18.46 -16.76 -7.62
C VAL A 259 19.76 -16.06 -8.02
N ASN A 260 20.04 -15.97 -9.33
CA ASN A 260 21.26 -15.35 -9.83
C ASN A 260 21.25 -13.83 -9.72
N ALA A 261 20.07 -13.20 -9.78
CA ALA A 261 19.90 -11.75 -9.53
C ALA A 261 20.09 -11.36 -8.05
N GLY A 262 20.27 -12.32 -7.14
CA GLY A 262 20.55 -12.04 -5.74
C GLY A 262 19.36 -12.25 -4.79
N PHE A 263 18.28 -12.86 -5.26
CA PHE A 263 17.13 -13.17 -4.42
C PHE A 263 17.23 -14.52 -3.72
N LYS A 264 16.65 -14.61 -2.54
CA LYS A 264 16.35 -15.84 -1.83
C LYS A 264 14.95 -16.29 -2.22
N LEU A 265 14.83 -17.39 -2.94
CA LEU A 265 13.54 -18.02 -3.20
C LEU A 265 13.02 -18.64 -1.90
N SER A 266 11.89 -18.16 -1.43
CA SER A 266 11.23 -18.64 -0.20
C SER A 266 10.10 -19.61 -0.49
N GLY A 267 9.34 -19.38 -1.55
CA GLY A 267 8.22 -20.22 -1.93
C GLY A 267 7.74 -19.95 -3.34
N CYS A 268 6.77 -20.76 -3.76
CA CYS A 268 6.01 -20.58 -4.98
C CYS A 268 4.54 -20.57 -4.60
N CYS A 269 3.88 -19.43 -4.77
CA CYS A 269 2.45 -19.29 -4.61
C CYS A 269 1.76 -19.68 -5.93
N ILE A 270 0.53 -20.14 -5.85
CA ILE A 270 -0.25 -20.62 -7.00
C ILE A 270 -1.55 -19.85 -7.07
N TRP A 271 -1.72 -19.04 -8.10
CA TRP A 271 -3.03 -18.52 -8.44
C TRP A 271 -3.85 -19.62 -9.09
N LYS A 272 -4.86 -20.12 -8.40
CA LYS A 272 -5.83 -21.07 -8.90
C LYS A 272 -7.01 -20.32 -9.51
N LYS A 273 -7.21 -20.53 -10.81
CA LYS A 273 -8.30 -19.94 -11.60
C LYS A 273 -9.60 -20.71 -11.41
N ASN A 274 -10.73 -20.00 -11.53
CA ASN A 274 -12.07 -20.62 -11.47
C ASN A 274 -12.40 -21.51 -12.67
N ALA A 275 -11.73 -21.30 -13.81
CA ALA A 275 -11.92 -22.09 -15.03
C ALA A 275 -10.56 -22.53 -15.62
N LEU A 276 -10.57 -23.70 -16.24
CA LEU A 276 -9.42 -24.19 -17.00
C LEU A 276 -9.23 -23.39 -18.31
N VAL A 277 -7.99 -23.41 -18.80
CA VAL A 277 -7.62 -22.90 -20.14
C VAL A 277 -7.45 -24.09 -21.06
N LEU A 278 -8.32 -24.17 -22.07
CA LEU A 278 -8.22 -25.24 -23.08
C LEU A 278 -6.92 -25.08 -23.86
N GLY A 279 -6.15 -26.15 -23.93
CA GLY A 279 -4.90 -26.24 -24.68
C GLY A 279 -4.72 -27.62 -25.30
N ARG A 280 -3.59 -27.80 -25.98
CA ARG A 280 -3.26 -29.07 -26.65
C ARG A 280 -2.66 -30.11 -25.67
N SER A 281 -2.35 -29.71 -24.44
CA SER A 281 -1.81 -30.62 -23.40
C SER A 281 -2.88 -31.59 -22.89
N PRO A 282 -2.52 -32.83 -22.52
CA PRO A 282 -3.45 -33.75 -21.84
C PRO A 282 -4.05 -33.18 -20.56
N TYR A 283 -3.26 -32.41 -19.80
CA TYR A 283 -3.74 -31.68 -18.62
C TYR A 283 -4.00 -30.22 -18.99
N GLN A 284 -5.18 -29.71 -18.66
CA GLN A 284 -5.55 -28.34 -18.93
C GLN A 284 -5.08 -27.42 -17.81
N TRP A 285 -4.50 -26.26 -18.18
CA TRP A 285 -3.98 -25.30 -17.22
C TRP A 285 -5.11 -24.62 -16.46
N GLN A 286 -5.03 -24.66 -15.12
CA GLN A 286 -5.98 -23.99 -14.22
C GLN A 286 -5.27 -23.14 -13.17
N HIS A 287 -3.98 -22.92 -13.33
CA HIS A 287 -3.20 -22.15 -12.38
C HIS A 287 -2.08 -21.36 -13.06
N GLU A 288 -1.57 -20.37 -12.34
CA GLU A 288 -0.32 -19.69 -12.63
C GLU A 288 0.54 -19.65 -11.37
N PRO A 289 1.82 -20.03 -11.45
CA PRO A 289 2.75 -19.92 -10.33
C PRO A 289 3.25 -18.49 -10.16
N CYS A 290 3.58 -18.13 -8.92
CA CYS A 290 4.17 -16.85 -8.53
C CYS A 290 5.32 -17.09 -7.57
N LEU A 291 6.55 -16.79 -7.98
CA LEU A 291 7.72 -16.89 -7.11
C LEU A 291 7.62 -15.86 -5.99
N PHE A 292 7.89 -16.28 -4.78
CA PHE A 292 7.94 -15.43 -3.60
C PHE A 292 9.30 -15.48 -2.93
N GLY A 293 9.85 -14.33 -2.60
CA GLY A 293 11.12 -14.22 -1.90
C GLY A 293 11.51 -12.79 -1.52
N TRP A 294 12.79 -12.60 -1.26
CA TRP A 294 13.39 -11.32 -0.86
C TRP A 294 14.88 -11.32 -1.16
N LYS A 295 15.59 -10.23 -0.92
CA LYS A 295 17.05 -10.14 -1.11
C LYS A 295 17.80 -11.19 -0.30
N LYS A 296 18.80 -11.83 -0.90
CA LYS A 296 19.66 -12.80 -0.21
C LYS A 296 20.39 -12.13 0.96
N GLY A 297 20.28 -12.71 2.15
CA GLY A 297 20.82 -12.13 3.39
C GLY A 297 19.95 -11.08 4.05
N GLY A 298 18.90 -10.63 3.39
CA GLY A 298 17.90 -9.69 3.94
C GLY A 298 16.83 -10.37 4.80
N LYS A 299 15.95 -9.55 5.34
CA LYS A 299 14.70 -9.95 5.99
C LYS A 299 13.54 -9.62 5.04
N HIS A 300 12.34 -10.08 5.37
CA HIS A 300 11.11 -9.69 4.69
C HIS A 300 10.14 -9.06 5.68
N GLN A 301 9.33 -8.15 5.20
CA GLN A 301 8.22 -7.59 5.96
C GLN A 301 6.96 -8.43 5.73
N TRP A 302 6.19 -8.63 6.80
CA TRP A 302 4.93 -9.36 6.76
C TRP A 302 3.91 -8.69 7.69
N TYR A 303 2.80 -8.24 7.13
CA TYR A 303 1.78 -7.44 7.82
C TYR A 303 0.46 -8.16 8.03
N SER A 304 0.35 -9.40 7.50
CA SER A 304 -0.81 -10.26 7.66
C SER A 304 -0.59 -11.29 8.78
N ASP A 305 -1.57 -12.16 8.99
CA ASP A 305 -1.49 -13.25 9.95
C ASP A 305 -0.74 -14.48 9.40
N ARG A 306 -0.63 -15.54 10.22
CA ARG A 306 0.04 -16.80 9.82
C ARG A 306 -0.92 -17.82 9.20
N LYS A 307 -2.14 -17.42 8.83
CA LYS A 307 -3.14 -18.31 8.19
C LYS A 307 -3.10 -18.21 6.67
N GLN A 308 -2.32 -17.27 6.12
CA GLN A 308 -2.16 -17.10 4.69
C GLN A 308 -1.49 -18.33 4.07
N THR A 309 -1.98 -18.75 2.90
CA THR A 309 -1.53 -19.97 2.22
C THR A 309 -0.90 -19.66 0.86
N THR A 310 -0.21 -20.64 0.30
CA THR A 310 0.37 -20.54 -1.05
C THR A 310 -0.64 -20.78 -2.18
N ILE A 311 -1.88 -21.14 -1.88
CA ILE A 311 -2.94 -21.32 -2.88
C ILE A 311 -3.84 -20.10 -2.83
N TRP A 312 -3.93 -19.36 -3.94
CA TRP A 312 -4.71 -18.14 -4.08
C TRP A 312 -5.85 -18.36 -5.06
N GLU A 313 -7.09 -18.36 -4.55
CA GLU A 313 -8.29 -18.62 -5.33
C GLU A 313 -8.96 -17.28 -5.70
N TYR A 314 -8.74 -16.84 -6.94
CA TYR A 314 -9.33 -15.63 -7.49
C TYR A 314 -9.90 -15.92 -8.88
N ASP A 315 -11.11 -15.43 -9.11
CA ASP A 315 -11.75 -15.53 -10.41
C ASP A 315 -11.04 -14.68 -11.45
N ARG A 316 -11.09 -15.09 -12.71
CA ARG A 316 -10.67 -14.23 -13.82
C ARG A 316 -11.62 -13.05 -13.95
N PRO A 317 -11.15 -11.85 -14.34
CA PRO A 317 -12.03 -10.72 -14.65
C PRO A 317 -13.04 -11.09 -15.74
N LYS A 318 -14.31 -10.71 -15.56
CA LYS A 318 -15.39 -11.04 -16.50
C LYS A 318 -15.22 -10.33 -17.85
N ALA A 319 -14.65 -9.12 -17.85
CA ALA A 319 -14.34 -8.33 -19.04
C ALA A 319 -13.23 -8.95 -19.92
N SER A 320 -12.45 -9.90 -19.38
CA SER A 320 -11.30 -10.48 -20.08
C SER A 320 -11.61 -11.78 -20.84
N LYS A 321 -12.83 -11.98 -21.34
CA LYS A 321 -13.11 -13.15 -22.20
C LYS A 321 -12.21 -13.19 -23.44
N ASP A 322 -11.79 -12.03 -23.90
CA ASP A 322 -10.98 -11.83 -25.11
C ASP A 322 -9.52 -11.41 -24.77
N HIS A 323 -9.20 -11.07 -23.51
CA HIS A 323 -7.83 -10.80 -23.01
C HIS A 323 -7.46 -11.76 -21.87
N PRO A 324 -6.85 -12.91 -22.19
CA PRO A 324 -6.49 -13.92 -21.18
C PRO A 324 -5.40 -13.50 -20.21
N THR A 325 -4.70 -12.39 -20.45
CA THR A 325 -3.49 -11.99 -19.70
C THR A 325 -3.73 -10.99 -18.55
N MET A 326 -4.90 -10.32 -18.51
CA MET A 326 -5.18 -9.37 -17.42
C MET A 326 -5.34 -10.07 -16.07
N LYS A 327 -4.53 -9.65 -15.08
CA LYS A 327 -4.65 -10.16 -13.70
C LYS A 327 -5.81 -9.48 -12.98
N PRO A 328 -6.57 -10.21 -12.13
CA PRO A 328 -7.59 -9.61 -11.26
C PRO A 328 -6.98 -8.59 -10.29
N ILE A 329 -7.67 -7.48 -10.06
CA ILE A 329 -7.22 -6.45 -9.11
C ILE A 329 -7.11 -7.03 -7.70
N ALA A 330 -8.10 -7.85 -7.29
CA ALA A 330 -8.10 -8.50 -5.98
C ALA A 330 -6.93 -9.49 -5.80
N LEU A 331 -6.53 -10.18 -6.87
CA LEU A 331 -5.34 -11.05 -6.85
C LEU A 331 -4.06 -10.24 -6.58
N MET A 332 -3.91 -9.07 -7.24
CA MET A 332 -2.74 -8.20 -7.05
C MET A 332 -2.76 -7.53 -5.66
N ALA A 333 -3.93 -7.15 -5.17
CA ALA A 333 -4.09 -6.55 -3.85
C ALA A 333 -3.66 -7.48 -2.70
N TYR A 334 -3.84 -8.79 -2.86
CA TYR A 334 -3.56 -9.76 -1.80
C TYR A 334 -2.08 -9.78 -1.35
N PRO A 335 -1.08 -10.00 -2.22
CA PRO A 335 0.33 -9.90 -1.82
C PRO A 335 0.75 -8.48 -1.43
N ILE A 336 0.13 -7.44 -2.02
CA ILE A 336 0.38 -6.04 -1.65
C ILE A 336 0.03 -5.81 -0.17
N GLN A 337 -1.15 -6.21 0.28
CA GLN A 337 -1.59 -6.06 1.67
C GLN A 337 -0.78 -6.93 2.63
N ASN A 338 -0.35 -8.12 2.21
CA ASN A 338 0.43 -9.02 3.06
C ASN A 338 1.86 -8.52 3.31
N SER A 339 2.49 -7.85 2.32
CA SER A 339 3.92 -7.54 2.34
C SER A 339 4.27 -6.06 2.22
N SER A 340 3.30 -5.16 2.32
CA SER A 340 3.51 -3.71 2.37
C SER A 340 2.49 -3.01 3.26
N MET A 341 2.80 -1.81 3.72
CA MET A 341 1.88 -0.92 4.44
C MET A 341 1.29 0.13 3.51
N MET A 342 0.23 0.82 3.95
CA MET A 342 -0.27 2.02 3.29
C MET A 342 0.86 3.05 3.13
N GLY A 343 0.87 3.75 1.99
CA GLY A 343 1.92 4.71 1.64
C GLY A 343 3.23 4.08 1.11
N CYS A 344 3.41 2.75 1.22
CA CYS A 344 4.57 2.06 0.67
C CYS A 344 4.60 2.10 -0.87
N VAL A 345 5.81 2.11 -1.43
CA VAL A 345 6.04 2.04 -2.87
C VAL A 345 6.06 0.58 -3.31
N VAL A 346 5.18 0.25 -4.26
CA VAL A 346 5.12 -1.03 -4.97
C VAL A 346 5.68 -0.82 -6.37
N LEU A 347 6.71 -1.57 -6.73
CA LEU A 347 7.33 -1.52 -8.05
C LEU A 347 6.79 -2.66 -8.92
N ASP A 348 6.28 -2.31 -10.10
CA ASP A 348 5.88 -3.26 -11.14
C ASP A 348 6.57 -2.90 -12.46
N PRO A 349 7.67 -3.57 -12.82
CA PRO A 349 8.40 -3.29 -14.07
C PRO A 349 7.74 -3.81 -15.35
N PHE A 350 6.61 -4.51 -15.26
CA PHE A 350 5.85 -5.04 -16.39
C PHE A 350 4.36 -4.80 -16.16
N LEU A 351 3.98 -3.49 -16.16
CA LEU A 351 2.70 -3.04 -15.62
C LEU A 351 1.49 -3.50 -16.45
N GLY A 352 1.68 -3.76 -17.75
CA GLY A 352 0.65 -4.24 -18.68
C GLY A 352 -0.58 -3.32 -18.67
N SER A 353 -1.75 -3.89 -18.38
CA SER A 353 -3.00 -3.11 -18.27
C SER A 353 -3.18 -2.35 -16.95
N GLY A 354 -2.21 -2.38 -16.03
CA GLY A 354 -2.22 -1.59 -14.81
C GLY A 354 -2.94 -2.18 -13.59
N SER A 355 -3.22 -3.48 -13.57
CA SER A 355 -3.92 -4.11 -12.43
C SER A 355 -3.21 -3.89 -11.08
N THR A 356 -1.87 -3.88 -11.05
CA THR A 356 -1.07 -3.56 -9.87
C THR A 356 -1.30 -2.11 -9.42
N LEU A 357 -1.39 -1.16 -10.36
CA LEU A 357 -1.66 0.24 -10.04
C LEU A 357 -3.06 0.41 -9.46
N MET A 358 -4.08 -0.22 -10.06
CA MET A 358 -5.45 -0.20 -9.55
C MET A 358 -5.55 -0.80 -8.14
N ALA A 359 -4.84 -1.90 -7.90
CA ALA A 359 -4.75 -2.52 -6.57
C ALA A 359 -4.05 -1.59 -5.55
N CYS A 360 -2.97 -0.89 -5.96
CA CYS A 360 -2.28 0.08 -5.12
C CYS A 360 -3.17 1.26 -4.75
N GLU A 361 -3.94 1.80 -5.71
CA GLU A 361 -4.86 2.91 -5.42
C GLU A 361 -5.94 2.49 -4.42
N GLN A 362 -6.57 1.32 -4.62
CA GLN A 362 -7.61 0.83 -3.72
C GLN A 362 -7.10 0.47 -2.32
N THR A 363 -5.84 0.04 -2.21
CA THR A 363 -5.21 -0.35 -0.93
C THR A 363 -4.40 0.77 -0.28
N GLY A 364 -4.37 1.97 -0.85
CA GLY A 364 -3.63 3.11 -0.31
C GLY A 364 -2.11 3.04 -0.49
N ARG A 365 -1.59 2.14 -1.35
CA ARG A 365 -0.17 2.05 -1.72
C ARG A 365 0.14 2.97 -2.90
N ILE A 366 1.42 3.11 -3.22
CA ILE A 366 1.90 3.93 -4.33
C ILE A 366 2.53 2.99 -5.36
N CYS A 367 2.00 2.97 -6.58
CA CYS A 367 2.59 2.18 -7.66
C CYS A 367 3.63 2.99 -8.44
N TYR A 368 4.81 2.41 -8.62
CA TYR A 368 5.82 2.86 -9.57
C TYR A 368 5.95 1.77 -10.63
N GLY A 369 5.56 2.08 -11.87
CA GLY A 369 5.45 1.08 -12.94
C GLY A 369 6.24 1.41 -14.18
N VAL A 370 6.71 0.36 -14.87
CA VAL A 370 7.29 0.45 -16.20
C VAL A 370 6.38 -0.28 -17.18
N GLU A 371 6.11 0.32 -18.32
CA GLU A 371 5.41 -0.32 -19.43
C GLU A 371 6.12 0.06 -20.74
N LEU A 372 6.41 -0.94 -21.54
CA LEU A 372 7.17 -0.78 -22.80
C LEU A 372 6.27 -0.33 -23.96
N ASP A 373 5.01 -0.73 -23.94
CA ASP A 373 4.08 -0.44 -25.02
C ASP A 373 3.30 0.84 -24.75
N GLU A 374 3.49 1.83 -25.60
CA GLU A 374 2.84 3.14 -25.52
C GLU A 374 1.31 3.03 -25.45
N LYS A 375 0.71 2.06 -26.14
CA LYS A 375 -0.73 1.82 -26.09
C LYS A 375 -1.20 1.30 -24.74
N PHE A 376 -0.41 0.44 -24.11
CA PHE A 376 -0.72 -0.03 -22.76
C PHE A 376 -0.50 1.06 -21.70
N VAL A 377 0.42 2.00 -21.95
CA VAL A 377 0.53 3.20 -21.09
C VAL A 377 -0.76 4.02 -21.17
N ASP A 378 -1.34 4.22 -22.36
CA ASP A 378 -2.64 4.89 -22.52
C ASP A 378 -3.77 4.12 -21.82
N VAL A 379 -3.77 2.78 -21.90
CA VAL A 379 -4.71 1.91 -21.16
C VAL A 379 -4.62 2.20 -19.65
N ILE A 380 -3.40 2.22 -19.09
CA ILE A 380 -3.19 2.48 -17.67
C ILE A 380 -3.72 3.85 -17.26
N VAL A 381 -3.39 4.89 -18.06
CA VAL A 381 -3.79 6.28 -17.79
C VAL A 381 -5.32 6.41 -17.82
N ASN A 382 -5.97 5.91 -18.86
CA ASN A 382 -7.42 6.04 -19.03
C ASN A 382 -8.20 5.16 -18.03
N ARG A 383 -7.69 3.98 -17.70
CA ARG A 383 -8.24 3.12 -16.63
C ARG A 383 -8.18 3.81 -15.25
N TYR A 384 -7.07 4.50 -14.94
CA TYR A 384 -6.96 5.30 -13.73
C TYR A 384 -7.94 6.48 -13.73
N ILE A 385 -8.06 7.22 -14.84
CA ILE A 385 -9.02 8.33 -14.98
C ILE A 385 -10.45 7.83 -14.76
N GLU A 386 -10.83 6.70 -15.36
CA GLU A 386 -12.15 6.10 -15.18
C GLU A 386 -12.42 5.72 -13.72
N MET A 387 -11.44 5.06 -13.06
CA MET A 387 -11.54 4.72 -11.64
C MET A 387 -11.71 5.95 -10.74
N LYS A 388 -11.02 7.06 -11.06
CA LYS A 388 -11.07 8.31 -10.26
C LYS A 388 -12.28 9.18 -10.62
N GLY A 389 -12.86 9.00 -11.80
CA GLY A 389 -13.91 9.88 -12.34
C GLY A 389 -13.42 11.28 -12.72
N SER A 390 -12.10 11.53 -12.73
CA SER A 390 -11.47 12.82 -13.07
C SER A 390 -10.05 12.62 -13.58
N ALA A 391 -9.59 13.53 -14.44
CA ALA A 391 -8.22 13.63 -14.93
C ALA A 391 -7.43 14.81 -14.28
N ASP A 392 -7.96 15.44 -13.24
CA ASP A 392 -7.39 16.67 -12.66
C ASP A 392 -6.01 16.45 -12.03
N ASP A 393 -5.72 15.23 -11.56
CA ASP A 393 -4.45 14.82 -10.95
C ASP A 393 -3.57 13.99 -11.91
N VAL A 394 -3.87 14.04 -13.22
CA VAL A 394 -3.15 13.32 -14.28
C VAL A 394 -2.27 14.24 -15.08
N PHE A 395 -0.97 13.96 -15.08
CA PHE A 395 0.04 14.75 -15.79
C PHE A 395 1.03 13.81 -16.49
N VAL A 396 1.66 14.31 -17.56
CA VAL A 396 2.85 13.70 -18.15
C VAL A 396 4.05 14.62 -17.99
N ILE A 397 5.21 14.06 -17.70
CA ILE A 397 6.50 14.72 -17.85
C ILE A 397 7.07 14.24 -19.18
N ARG A 398 7.14 15.13 -20.17
CA ARG A 398 7.66 14.90 -21.52
C ARG A 398 8.69 15.96 -21.81
N ASP A 399 9.89 15.58 -22.24
CA ASP A 399 11.01 16.48 -22.51
C ASP A 399 11.36 17.43 -21.34
N GLY A 400 11.12 16.97 -20.10
CA GLY A 400 11.35 17.72 -18.87
C GLY A 400 10.22 18.69 -18.48
N GLU A 401 9.17 18.81 -19.29
CA GLU A 401 8.02 19.65 -19.00
C GLU A 401 6.84 18.84 -18.44
N LYS A 402 6.21 19.38 -17.40
CA LYS A 402 4.99 18.77 -16.79
C LYS A 402 3.74 19.31 -17.48
N VAL A 403 3.06 18.46 -18.23
CA VAL A 403 1.88 18.80 -19.04
C VAL A 403 0.64 18.11 -18.45
N PRO A 404 -0.48 18.82 -18.19
CA PRO A 404 -1.75 18.20 -17.79
C PRO A 404 -2.32 17.34 -18.91
N TYR A 405 -2.91 16.17 -18.57
CA TYR A 405 -3.56 15.26 -19.53
C TYR A 405 -4.59 15.98 -20.41
N ALA A 406 -5.40 16.87 -19.83
CA ALA A 406 -6.42 17.62 -20.55
C ALA A 406 -5.89 18.48 -21.73
N HIS A 407 -4.60 18.85 -21.70
CA HIS A 407 -3.98 19.61 -22.80
C HIS A 407 -3.56 18.71 -23.97
N LEU A 408 -3.28 17.41 -23.70
CA LEU A 408 -2.87 16.47 -24.74
C LEU A 408 -4.07 16.02 -25.59
N VAL A 409 -5.25 15.93 -24.98
CA VAL A 409 -6.46 15.42 -25.64
C VAL A 409 -7.20 16.54 -26.38
N ARG A 410 -7.07 17.83 -25.96
CA ARG A 410 -7.68 18.99 -26.64
C ARG A 410 -6.96 19.43 -27.91
N GLY A 411 -5.75 18.98 -28.14
CA GLY A 411 -4.97 19.31 -29.35
C GLY A 411 -5.36 18.53 -30.61
N GLY A 412 -6.33 17.61 -30.51
CA GLY A 412 -6.80 16.82 -31.64
C GLY A 412 -8.04 17.34 -32.39
N ASP A 413 -8.70 18.38 -31.87
CA ASP A 413 -9.93 18.97 -32.48
C ASP A 413 -9.68 20.35 -33.14
N GLY A 414 -8.49 20.56 -33.68
CA GLY A 414 -8.18 21.82 -34.37
C GLY A 414 -7.33 21.62 -35.61
N ASP A 415 -7.95 21.19 -36.70
CA ASP A 415 -7.84 21.75 -38.07
C ASP A 415 -8.81 21.05 -39.03
#